data_7424f458c0df201bada91e3b4b6f683c
#
_entry.id   7424f458c0df201bada91e3b4b6f683c
#
_cell.length_a   1.000
_cell.length_b   1.000
_cell.length_c   1.000
_cell.angle_alpha   90.00
_cell.angle_beta   90.00
_cell.angle_gamma   90.00
#
_symmetry.space_group_name_H-M   'P 1'
#
loop_
_entity.id
_entity.type
_entity.pdbx_description
1 polymer ?
#
loop_
_entity_poly.entity_id
_entity_poly.type
_entity_poly.pdbx_seq_one_letter_code
_entity_poly.pdbx_strand_id
1 'polypeptide(L)' 'MFEVAYQEVNKRDEVVTKRKSFKTAAARDKFVERASQKDNFLCVLAYAG' A
#
# COMPACT_ATOMS: atom_id res chain seq x y z
N MET A 1 -5.76 0.25 15.19
CA MET A 1 -5.23 -0.47 14.04
C MET A 1 -4.51 0.49 13.11
N PHE A 2 -3.57 -0.01 12.39
CA PHE A 2 -2.77 0.80 11.47
C PHE A 2 -3.26 0.56 10.05
N GLU A 3 -3.51 1.63 9.31
CA GLU A 3 -3.95 1.53 7.93
C GLU A 3 -2.99 2.26 7.01
N VAL A 4 -2.92 1.77 5.78
CA VAL A 4 -2.18 2.43 4.72
C VAL A 4 -3.06 2.50 3.48
N ALA A 5 -3.10 3.67 2.87
CA ALA A 5 -3.76 3.88 1.59
C ALA A 5 -2.68 4.09 0.53
N TYR A 6 -2.78 3.35 -0.55
CA TYR A 6 -1.76 3.37 -1.59
C TYR A 6 -2.40 3.22 -2.97
N GLN A 7 -1.62 3.54 -3.99
CA GLN A 7 -2.05 3.41 -5.37
C GLN A 7 -1.16 2.44 -6.11
N GLU A 8 -1.78 1.67 -7.00
CA GLU A 8 -1.05 0.77 -7.87
C GLU A 8 -1.73 0.69 -9.23
N VAL A 9 -1.03 0.15 -10.21
CA VAL A 9 -1.55 -0.05 -11.56
C VAL A 9 -2.04 -1.49 -11.67
N ASN A 10 -3.27 -1.67 -12.14
CA ASN A 10 -3.82 -3.01 -12.30
C ASN A 10 -3.44 -3.60 -13.68
N LYS A 11 -3.98 -4.79 -13.97
CA LYS A 11 -3.68 -5.48 -15.23
C LYS A 11 -4.16 -4.72 -16.47
N ARG A 12 -5.11 -3.80 -16.29
CA ARG A 12 -5.65 -2.99 -17.38
C ARG A 12 -4.90 -1.67 -17.57
N ASP A 13 -3.79 -1.52 -16.86
CA ASP A 13 -2.99 -0.30 -16.88
C ASP A 13 -3.75 0.90 -16.32
N GLU A 14 -4.62 0.64 -15.35
CA GLU A 14 -5.39 1.68 -14.67
C GLU A 14 -4.87 1.88 -13.25
N VAL A 15 -4.86 3.13 -12.80
CA VAL A 15 -4.46 3.46 -11.43
C VAL A 15 -5.62 3.17 -10.49
N VAL A 16 -5.38 2.33 -9.49
CA VAL A 16 -6.39 2.00 -8.48
C VAL A 16 -5.87 2.36 -7.10
N THR A 17 -6.78 2.82 -6.24
CA THR A 17 -6.47 3.14 -4.85
C THR A 17 -6.93 1.99 -3.98
N LYS A 18 -6.04 1.53 -3.10
CA LYS A 18 -6.34 0.44 -2.19
C LYS A 18 -6.00 0.82 -0.76
N ARG A 19 -6.65 0.15 0.18
CA ARG A 19 -6.38 0.29 1.60
C ARG A 19 -6.10 -1.06 2.21
N LYS A 20 -5.25 -1.06 3.23
CA LYS A 20 -4.98 -2.26 3.98
C LYS A 20 -4.78 -1.92 5.44
N SER A 21 -5.29 -2.77 6.33
CA SER A 21 -5.18 -2.59 7.77
C SER A 21 -4.23 -3.61 8.37
N PHE A 22 -3.51 -3.20 9.40
CA PHE A 22 -2.56 -4.06 10.11
C PHE A 22 -2.71 -3.88 11.61
N LYS A 23 -2.40 -4.91 12.37
CA LYS A 23 -2.48 -4.86 13.82
C LYS A 23 -1.31 -4.12 14.45
N THR A 24 -0.17 -4.05 13.76
CA THR A 24 1.03 -3.41 14.27
C THR A 24 1.65 -2.52 13.21
N ALA A 25 2.39 -1.49 13.66
CA ALA A 25 3.11 -0.62 12.77
C ALA A 25 4.20 -1.38 12.00
N ALA A 26 4.83 -2.36 12.65
CA ALA A 26 5.86 -3.16 12.00
C ALA A 26 5.31 -3.95 10.82
N ALA A 27 4.10 -4.51 10.95
CA ALA A 27 3.46 -5.24 9.85
C ALA A 27 3.14 -4.30 8.70
N ARG A 28 2.63 -3.10 9.01
CA ARG A 28 2.36 -2.08 8.01
C ARG A 28 3.63 -1.71 7.25
N ASP A 29 4.72 -1.46 7.98
CA ASP A 29 5.98 -1.06 7.36
C ASP A 29 6.55 -2.15 6.46
N LYS A 30 6.45 -3.41 6.89
CA LYS A 30 6.87 -4.54 6.06
C LYS A 30 6.06 -4.64 4.77
N PHE A 31 4.76 -4.41 4.88
CA PHE A 31 3.90 -4.42 3.69
C PHE A 31 4.33 -3.34 2.69
N VAL A 32 4.55 -2.13 3.18
CA VAL A 32 4.95 -1.01 2.33
C VAL A 32 6.29 -1.30 1.66
N GLU A 33 7.23 -1.84 2.42
CA GLU A 33 8.55 -2.19 1.90
C GLU A 33 8.45 -3.21 0.76
N ARG A 34 7.64 -4.25 0.95
CA ARG A 34 7.42 -5.26 -0.09
C ARG A 34 6.68 -4.69 -1.30
N ALA A 35 5.65 -3.90 -1.04
CA ALA A 35 4.86 -3.32 -2.11
C ALA A 35 5.69 -2.38 -2.98
N SER A 36 6.59 -1.62 -2.38
CA SER A 36 7.42 -0.68 -3.12
C SER A 36 8.38 -1.36 -4.08
N GLN A 37 8.61 -2.67 -3.92
CA GLN A 37 9.45 -3.44 -4.82
C GLN A 37 8.69 -4.00 -6.01
N LYS A 38 7.38 -3.87 -6.03
CA LYS A 38 6.56 -4.35 -7.13
C LYS A 38 6.55 -3.33 -8.26
N ASP A 39 6.59 -3.81 -9.49
CA ASP A 39 6.60 -2.95 -10.67
C ASP A 39 5.32 -2.12 -10.81
N ASN A 40 4.21 -2.65 -10.32
CA ASN A 40 2.92 -1.98 -10.47
C ASN A 40 2.60 -1.03 -9.31
N PHE A 41 3.45 -0.93 -8.30
CA PHE A 41 3.23 -0.04 -7.18
C PHE A 41 3.60 1.39 -7.57
N LEU A 42 2.72 2.35 -7.28
CA LEU A 42 2.97 3.75 -7.58
C LEU A 42 3.46 4.53 -6.36
N CYS A 43 2.62 4.65 -5.34
CA CYS A 43 2.97 5.43 -4.16
C CYS A 43 2.03 5.15 -3.00
N VAL A 44 2.46 5.55 -1.81
CA VAL A 44 1.61 5.56 -0.62
C VAL A 44 0.97 6.94 -0.53
N LEU A 45 -0.35 6.98 -0.37
CA LEU A 45 -1.09 8.23 -0.26
C LEU A 45 -1.15 8.73 1.18
N ALA A 46 -1.40 7.84 2.11
CA ALA A 46 -1.57 8.22 3.50
C ALA A 46 -1.37 7.04 4.44
N TYR A 47 -0.99 7.36 5.66
CA TYR A 47 -0.96 6.42 6.78
C TYR A 47 -1.98 6.87 7.79
N ALA A 48 -2.68 5.93 8.42
CA ALA A 48 -3.66 6.19 9.46
C ALA A 48 -3.47 5.20 10.61
N GLY A 49 -3.85 5.65 11.79
CA GLY A 49 -3.74 4.82 13.00
C GLY A 49 -2.71 5.32 14.01
#